data_1381389b933bd64b63064a02d32e8e80
#
_entry.id   1381389b933bd64b63064a02d32e8e80
#
_cell.length_a   1.000
_cell.length_b   1.000
_cell.length_c   1.000
_cell.angle_alpha   90.00
_cell.angle_beta   90.00
_cell.angle_gamma   90.00
#
_symmetry.space_group_name_H-M   'P 1'
#
loop_
_entity.id
_entity.type
_entity.pdbx_description
1 polymer ?
#
loop_
_entity_poly.entity_id
_entity_poly.type
_entity_poly.pdbx_seq_one_letter_code
_entity_poly.pdbx_strand_id
1 'polypeptide(L)'
;MAKKQEYGNESITSLKGADRVRKRPAVIFGSDGVEGCAHSIFEIVSNSIDEARDGHGDTINVTRCKDGSVIVEDFGRGMPVDWNNGEGRFNWELLFCEMYAGGKYGEGEDNYEFSLGLNGLGLCATQYASAWMTADIYR
;
A
#
# COMPACT_ATOMS: atom_id res chain seq x y z
N MET A 1 -20.14 27.50 23.83
CA MET A 1 -19.57 28.38 22.77
C MET A 1 -18.33 27.69 22.19
N ALA A 2 -18.38 27.28 20.95
CA ALA A 2 -17.21 26.76 20.29
C ALA A 2 -16.17 27.89 20.13
N LYS A 3 -14.96 27.67 20.68
CA LYS A 3 -13.83 28.57 20.47
C LYS A 3 -13.59 28.64 18.95
N LYS A 4 -13.77 29.80 18.35
CA LYS A 4 -13.37 30.07 16.97
C LYS A 4 -11.87 29.86 16.90
N GLN A 5 -11.43 28.79 16.26
CA GLN A 5 -10.01 28.52 16.08
C GLN A 5 -9.44 29.61 15.17
N GLU A 6 -8.54 30.39 15.69
CA GLU A 6 -7.91 31.50 14.96
C GLU A 6 -7.06 30.90 13.83
N TYR A 7 -7.32 31.34 12.59
CA TYR A 7 -6.57 30.87 11.41
C TYR A 7 -5.22 31.60 11.36
N GLY A 8 -4.20 31.01 11.96
CA GLY A 8 -2.84 31.50 12.03
C GLY A 8 -1.81 30.46 11.59
N ASN A 9 -0.53 30.78 11.64
CA ASN A 9 0.56 29.91 11.22
C ASN A 9 0.53 28.52 11.93
N GLU A 10 0.15 28.52 13.21
CA GLU A 10 0.09 27.28 14.01
C GLU A 10 -1.16 26.44 13.74
N SER A 11 -2.13 26.95 12.99
CA SER A 11 -3.33 26.19 12.59
C SER A 11 -3.05 25.19 11.46
N ILE A 12 -1.90 25.32 10.80
CA ILE A 12 -1.50 24.45 9.70
C ILE A 12 -0.63 23.32 10.26
N THR A 13 -1.16 22.10 10.19
CA THR A 13 -0.49 20.88 10.65
C THR A 13 -0.35 19.88 9.52
N SER A 14 0.77 19.16 9.48
CA SER A 14 0.95 18.07 8.54
C SER A 14 0.40 16.77 9.11
N LEU A 15 -0.31 16.01 8.29
CA LEU A 15 -0.68 14.63 8.62
C LEU A 15 0.53 13.72 8.46
N LYS A 16 0.74 12.79 9.39
CA LYS A 16 1.85 11.83 9.39
C LYS A 16 1.34 10.40 9.50
N GLY A 17 2.12 9.47 8.96
CA GLY A 17 1.85 8.04 9.07
C GLY A 17 0.44 7.67 8.60
N ALA A 18 -0.23 6.83 9.38
CA ALA A 18 -1.57 6.33 9.06
C ALA A 18 -2.63 7.44 8.93
N ASP A 19 -2.48 8.56 9.63
CA ASP A 19 -3.43 9.67 9.57
C ASP A 19 -3.54 10.29 8.17
N ARG A 20 -2.50 10.21 7.35
CA ARG A 20 -2.53 10.65 5.95
C ARG A 20 -3.59 9.92 5.14
N VAL A 21 -3.82 8.67 5.46
CA VAL A 21 -4.80 7.81 4.78
C VAL A 21 -6.13 7.80 5.52
N ARG A 22 -6.13 7.56 6.82
CA ARG A 22 -7.36 7.35 7.61
C ARG A 22 -8.27 8.56 7.67
N LYS A 23 -7.71 9.77 7.69
CA LYS A 23 -8.50 11.01 7.73
C LYS A 23 -9.05 11.41 6.36
N ARG A 24 -8.43 10.98 5.28
CA ARG A 24 -8.83 11.32 3.91
C ARG A 24 -8.65 10.14 2.94
N PRO A 25 -9.35 9.03 3.16
CA PRO A 25 -9.20 7.84 2.31
C PRO A 25 -9.58 8.11 0.85
N ALA A 26 -10.56 9.00 0.61
CA ALA A 26 -10.98 9.34 -0.74
C ALA A 26 -9.89 9.97 -1.60
N VAL A 27 -8.90 10.64 -1.01
CA VAL A 27 -7.75 11.22 -1.75
C VAL A 27 -6.87 10.11 -2.33
N ILE A 28 -6.74 9.00 -1.63
CA ILE A 28 -5.90 7.87 -2.04
C ILE A 28 -6.70 6.87 -2.89
N PHE A 29 -7.91 6.53 -2.46
CA PHE A 29 -8.72 5.45 -3.05
C PHE A 29 -9.89 5.95 -3.91
N GLY A 30 -10.02 7.24 -4.10
CA GLY A 30 -11.08 7.84 -4.88
C GLY A 30 -12.47 7.87 -4.22
N SER A 31 -12.63 7.19 -3.09
CA SER A 31 -13.86 7.11 -2.31
C SER A 31 -13.55 6.74 -0.86
N ASP A 32 -14.40 7.16 0.07
CA ASP A 32 -14.39 6.74 1.47
C ASP A 32 -15.42 5.62 1.77
N GLY A 33 -16.08 5.12 0.74
CA GLY A 33 -17.09 4.06 0.81
C GLY A 33 -16.60 2.73 0.22
N VAL A 34 -17.55 1.95 -0.27
CA VAL A 34 -17.31 0.59 -0.81
C VAL A 34 -16.37 0.59 -2.01
N GLU A 35 -16.46 1.59 -2.88
CA GLU A 35 -15.57 1.75 -4.03
C GLU A 35 -14.12 1.96 -3.59
N GLY A 36 -13.90 2.71 -2.51
CA GLY A 36 -12.57 2.88 -1.92
C GLY A 36 -12.00 1.57 -1.36
N CYS A 37 -12.83 0.76 -0.71
CA CYS A 37 -12.46 -0.57 -0.24
C CYS A 37 -12.10 -1.49 -1.42
N ALA A 38 -12.89 -1.48 -2.48
CA ALA A 38 -12.60 -2.25 -3.69
C ALA A 38 -11.28 -1.81 -4.33
N HIS A 39 -11.01 -0.50 -4.39
CA HIS A 39 -9.76 0.04 -4.88
C HIS A 39 -8.56 -0.43 -4.04
N SER A 40 -8.69 -0.45 -2.73
CA SER A 40 -7.60 -0.91 -1.84
C SER A 40 -7.26 -2.39 -2.09
N ILE A 41 -8.26 -3.24 -2.30
CA ILE A 41 -8.06 -4.64 -2.68
C ILE A 41 -7.40 -4.74 -4.06
N PHE A 42 -7.84 -3.92 -5.01
CA PHE A 42 -7.25 -3.86 -6.34
C PHE A 42 -5.75 -3.51 -6.29
N GLU A 43 -5.33 -2.61 -5.40
CA GLU A 43 -3.91 -2.28 -5.21
C GLU A 43 -3.08 -3.51 -4.80
N ILE A 44 -3.61 -4.34 -3.91
CA ILE A 44 -2.93 -5.59 -3.51
C ILE A 44 -2.88 -6.58 -4.67
N VAL A 45 -4.00 -6.80 -5.36
CA VAL A 45 -4.08 -7.70 -6.52
C VAL A 45 -3.15 -7.22 -7.64
N SER A 46 -3.05 -5.91 -7.86
CA SER A 46 -2.17 -5.32 -8.86
C SER A 46 -0.70 -5.66 -8.63
N ASN A 47 -0.24 -5.68 -7.39
CA ASN A 47 1.12 -6.10 -7.06
C ASN A 47 1.38 -7.55 -7.47
N SER A 48 0.42 -8.44 -7.23
CA SER A 48 0.50 -9.84 -7.65
C SER A 48 0.45 -10.00 -9.16
N ILE A 49 -0.34 -9.19 -9.86
CA ILE A 49 -0.40 -9.17 -11.33
C ILE A 49 0.93 -8.69 -11.93
N ASP A 50 1.50 -7.63 -11.38
CA ASP A 50 2.80 -7.11 -11.83
C ASP A 50 3.90 -8.17 -11.68
N GLU A 51 3.92 -8.91 -10.59
CA GLU A 51 4.85 -10.00 -10.36
C GLU A 51 4.68 -11.13 -11.39
N ALA A 52 3.43 -11.50 -11.71
CA ALA A 52 3.14 -12.49 -12.74
C ALA A 52 3.52 -12.01 -14.14
N ARG A 53 3.33 -10.73 -14.45
CA ARG A 53 3.74 -10.12 -15.74
C ARG A 53 5.26 -10.10 -15.91
N ASP A 54 5.99 -9.97 -14.82
CA ASP A 54 7.46 -10.10 -14.81
C ASP A 54 7.94 -11.57 -14.95
N GLY A 55 7.01 -12.50 -15.11
CA GLY A 55 7.31 -13.92 -15.32
C GLY A 55 7.44 -14.73 -14.03
N HIS A 56 6.98 -14.19 -12.91
CA HIS A 56 7.08 -14.84 -11.60
C HIS A 56 5.69 -15.24 -11.09
N GLY A 57 5.34 -16.50 -11.31
CA GLY A 57 4.03 -17.05 -10.98
C GLY A 57 3.00 -16.85 -12.10
N ASP A 58 1.96 -17.68 -12.08
CA ASP A 58 0.90 -17.71 -13.10
C ASP A 58 -0.50 -17.79 -12.48
N THR A 59 -0.57 -17.84 -11.16
CA THR A 59 -1.82 -18.05 -10.42
C THR A 59 -1.96 -17.03 -9.30
N ILE A 60 -3.12 -16.40 -9.22
CA ILE A 60 -3.48 -15.48 -8.15
C ILE A 60 -4.83 -15.91 -7.60
N ASN A 61 -4.90 -16.20 -6.31
CA ASN A 61 -6.12 -16.55 -5.61
C ASN A 61 -6.63 -15.36 -4.80
N VAL A 62 -7.87 -14.98 -5.03
CA VAL A 62 -8.54 -13.92 -4.25
C VAL A 62 -9.72 -14.54 -3.52
N THR A 63 -9.70 -14.48 -2.20
CA THR A 63 -10.73 -15.09 -1.35
C THR A 63 -11.40 -14.04 -0.48
N ARG A 64 -12.71 -13.92 -0.58
CA ARG A 64 -13.51 -13.14 0.36
C ARG A 64 -14.00 -14.04 1.48
N CYS A 65 -13.63 -13.71 2.70
CA CYS A 65 -13.98 -14.47 3.90
C CYS A 65 -15.33 -14.04 4.48
N LYS A 66 -15.94 -14.89 5.30
CA LYS A 66 -17.24 -14.61 5.93
C LYS A 66 -17.22 -13.43 6.89
N ASP A 67 -16.08 -13.15 7.50
CA ASP A 67 -15.86 -12.00 8.40
C ASP A 67 -15.65 -10.67 7.66
N GLY A 68 -15.68 -10.69 6.33
CA GLY A 68 -15.45 -9.52 5.48
C GLY A 68 -14.00 -9.28 5.11
N SER A 69 -13.05 -10.05 5.64
CA SER A 69 -11.65 -9.97 5.22
C SER A 69 -11.45 -10.53 3.81
N VAL A 70 -10.35 -10.13 3.18
CA VAL A 70 -9.96 -10.59 1.85
C VAL A 70 -8.54 -11.12 1.90
N ILE A 71 -8.33 -12.28 1.30
CA ILE A 71 -7.01 -12.90 1.15
C ILE A 71 -6.62 -12.81 -0.32
N VAL A 72 -5.43 -12.30 -0.58
CA VAL A 72 -4.81 -12.31 -1.91
C VAL A 72 -3.54 -13.15 -1.80
N GLU A 73 -3.45 -14.20 -2.58
CA GLU A 73 -2.33 -15.14 -2.61
C GLU A 73 -1.76 -15.21 -4.02
N ASP A 74 -0.45 -15.04 -4.13
CA ASP A 74 0.28 -15.29 -5.36
C ASP A 74 1.43 -16.27 -5.13
N PHE A 75 2.05 -16.72 -6.20
CA PHE A 75 3.17 -17.67 -6.20
C PHE A 75 4.42 -17.04 -6.85
N GLY A 76 4.60 -15.75 -6.63
CA GLY A 76 5.75 -14.98 -7.09
C GLY A 76 7.00 -15.21 -6.23
N ARG A 77 7.97 -14.33 -6.39
CA ARG A 77 9.27 -14.42 -5.68
C ARG A 77 9.16 -14.14 -4.18
N GLY A 78 8.10 -13.50 -3.75
CA GLY A 78 7.98 -12.91 -2.41
C GLY A 78 8.75 -11.60 -2.28
N MET A 79 8.19 -10.66 -1.52
CA MET A 79 8.82 -9.37 -1.25
C MET A 79 10.05 -9.53 -0.34
N PRO A 80 11.16 -8.82 -0.61
CA PRO A 80 12.29 -8.78 0.30
C PRO A 80 11.91 -8.00 1.55
N VAL A 81 11.96 -8.63 2.73
CA VAL A 81 11.53 -8.04 4.01
C VAL A 81 12.65 -7.85 5.02
N ASP A 82 13.84 -8.38 4.72
CA ASP A 82 14.97 -8.36 5.62
C ASP A 82 15.62 -6.97 5.75
N TRP A 83 16.71 -6.92 6.49
CA TRP A 83 17.47 -5.69 6.74
C TRP A 83 18.02 -5.09 5.45
N ASN A 84 17.83 -3.78 5.29
CA ASN A 84 18.36 -3.01 4.17
C ASN A 84 19.51 -2.12 4.65
N ASN A 85 20.74 -2.46 4.26
CA ASN A 85 21.92 -1.71 4.65
C ASN A 85 21.94 -0.28 4.09
N GLY A 86 21.38 -0.06 2.92
CA GLY A 86 21.31 1.27 2.30
C GLY A 86 20.37 2.23 3.02
N GLU A 87 19.29 1.71 3.58
CA GLU A 87 18.28 2.47 4.29
C GLU A 87 18.45 2.45 5.82
N GLY A 88 19.26 1.54 6.34
CA GLY A 88 19.49 1.38 7.78
C GLY A 88 18.28 0.89 8.57
N ARG A 89 17.38 0.12 7.93
CA ARG A 89 16.17 -0.46 8.54
C ARG A 89 15.67 -1.66 7.75
N PHE A 90 14.64 -2.32 8.24
CA PHE A 90 14.04 -3.46 7.57
C PHE A 90 13.20 -3.05 6.36
N ASN A 91 13.24 -3.83 5.30
CA ASN A 91 12.43 -3.61 4.11
C ASN A 91 10.93 -3.69 4.40
N TRP A 92 10.48 -4.51 5.35
CA TRP A 92 9.06 -4.56 5.69
C TRP A 92 8.55 -3.20 6.21
N GLU A 93 9.36 -2.43 6.91
CA GLU A 93 8.99 -1.08 7.35
C GLU A 93 8.79 -0.14 6.16
N LEU A 94 9.69 -0.26 5.16
CA LEU A 94 9.59 0.52 3.93
C LEU A 94 8.34 0.14 3.11
N LEU A 95 8.08 -1.15 2.98
CA LEU A 95 6.99 -1.66 2.14
C LEU A 95 5.60 -1.39 2.73
N PHE A 96 5.45 -1.60 4.03
CA PHE A 96 4.15 -1.56 4.71
C PHE A 96 3.88 -0.29 5.51
N CYS A 97 4.91 0.45 5.91
CA CYS A 97 4.78 1.58 6.82
C CYS A 97 5.24 2.92 6.23
N GLU A 98 5.79 2.93 5.03
CA GLU A 98 6.24 4.15 4.37
C GLU A 98 5.64 4.31 2.99
N MET A 99 5.00 5.46 2.76
CA MET A 99 4.44 5.78 1.46
C MET A 99 5.57 6.17 0.50
N TYR A 100 5.40 5.81 -0.78
CA TYR A 100 6.38 6.04 -1.86
C TYR A 100 7.69 5.24 -1.72
N ALA A 101 7.73 4.21 -0.88
CA ALA A 101 8.82 3.26 -0.85
C ALA A 101 8.51 2.04 -1.74
N GLY A 102 9.55 1.43 -2.30
CA GLY A 102 9.42 0.20 -3.08
C GLY A 102 10.54 0.01 -4.08
N GLY A 103 10.73 -1.23 -4.53
CA GLY A 103 11.80 -1.63 -5.45
C GLY A 103 11.62 -1.15 -6.90
N LYS A 104 10.51 -0.51 -7.22
CA LYS A 104 10.18 -0.03 -8.58
C LYS A 104 10.74 1.35 -8.90
N TYR A 105 11.42 2.01 -7.96
CA TYR A 105 12.04 3.33 -8.14
C TYR A 105 13.53 3.27 -8.52
N GLY A 106 14.06 2.07 -8.88
CA GLY A 106 15.43 1.92 -9.35
C GLY A 106 15.63 2.47 -10.76
N GLU A 107 16.88 2.85 -11.09
CA GLU A 107 17.31 3.35 -12.40
C GLU A 107 17.00 2.34 -13.52
N GLY A 108 15.84 2.46 -14.14
CA GLY A 108 15.38 1.66 -15.25
C GLY A 108 13.96 2.08 -15.60
N GLU A 109 13.83 3.08 -16.45
CA GLU A 109 12.54 3.67 -16.85
C GLU A 109 11.56 2.65 -17.46
N ASP A 110 12.05 1.50 -17.93
CA ASP A 110 11.26 0.54 -18.72
C ASP A 110 10.24 -0.26 -17.90
N ASN A 111 10.45 -0.45 -16.58
CA ASN A 111 9.53 -1.20 -15.72
C ASN A 111 8.40 -0.34 -15.12
N TYR A 112 8.52 0.98 -15.22
CA TYR A 112 7.61 1.92 -14.60
C TYR A 112 6.32 2.12 -15.41
N GLU A 113 6.42 2.11 -16.73
CA GLU A 113 5.27 2.36 -17.63
C GLU A 113 4.25 1.23 -17.63
N PHE A 114 4.60 0.05 -17.16
CA PHE A 114 3.76 -1.15 -17.21
C PHE A 114 3.24 -1.62 -15.86
N SER A 115 3.58 -0.93 -14.76
CA SER A 115 3.07 -1.28 -13.44
C SER A 115 1.61 -0.89 -13.30
N LEU A 116 0.77 -1.82 -12.82
CA LEU A 116 -0.63 -1.57 -12.50
C LEU A 116 -0.83 -0.92 -11.13
N GLY A 117 0.14 -1.07 -10.23
CA GLY A 117 0.07 -0.55 -8.87
C GLY A 117 0.38 0.95 -8.77
N LEU A 118 -0.12 1.59 -7.72
CA LEU A 118 0.25 2.95 -7.32
C LEU A 118 1.65 2.91 -6.70
N ASN A 119 2.63 3.28 -7.44
CA ASN A 119 4.08 3.26 -7.15
C ASN A 119 4.46 3.55 -5.69
N GLY A 120 4.56 2.51 -4.86
CA GLY A 120 4.91 2.61 -3.45
C GLY A 120 3.83 3.18 -2.53
N LEU A 121 2.62 3.42 -3.03
CA LEU A 121 1.49 3.91 -2.24
C LEU A 121 0.52 2.81 -1.83
N GLY A 122 0.17 1.91 -2.77
CA GLY A 122 -0.96 1.01 -2.63
C GLY A 122 -0.87 0.08 -1.42
N LEU A 123 0.27 -0.57 -1.22
CA LEU A 123 0.47 -1.52 -0.12
C LEU A 123 0.44 -0.82 1.25
N CYS A 124 1.20 0.23 1.42
CA CYS A 124 1.24 1.01 2.66
C CYS A 124 -0.12 1.68 2.96
N ALA A 125 -0.73 2.31 1.97
CA ALA A 125 -2.02 2.96 2.15
C ALA A 125 -3.13 1.97 2.50
N THR A 126 -3.16 0.80 1.87
CA THR A 126 -4.13 -0.26 2.18
C THR A 126 -3.92 -0.80 3.59
N GLN A 127 -2.67 -1.00 4.01
CA GLN A 127 -2.37 -1.39 5.39
C GLN A 127 -2.87 -0.33 6.38
N TYR A 128 -2.62 0.94 6.16
CA TYR A 128 -3.07 2.02 7.04
C TYR A 128 -4.60 2.19 7.08
N ALA A 129 -5.28 1.94 5.98
CA ALA A 129 -6.74 2.00 5.89
C ALA A 129 -7.44 0.78 6.50
N SER A 130 -6.75 -0.33 6.63
CA SER A 130 -7.30 -1.59 7.16
C SER A 130 -7.37 -1.58 8.67
N ALA A 131 -8.35 -2.28 9.24
CA ALA A 131 -8.41 -2.55 10.67
C ALA A 131 -7.21 -3.41 11.12
N TRP A 132 -6.81 -4.34 10.26
CA TRP A 132 -5.61 -5.17 10.41
C TRP A 132 -5.17 -5.69 9.05
N MET A 133 -3.91 -6.04 8.93
CA MET A 133 -3.33 -6.71 7.77
C MET A 133 -2.26 -7.70 8.24
N THR A 134 -2.23 -8.86 7.62
CA THR A 134 -1.14 -9.83 7.76
C THR A 134 -0.52 -10.10 6.40
N ALA A 135 0.76 -10.39 6.39
CA ALA A 135 1.47 -10.80 5.18
C ALA A 135 2.36 -12.00 5.51
N ASP A 136 2.12 -13.11 4.81
CA ASP A 136 2.93 -14.32 4.89
C ASP A 136 3.77 -14.39 3.62
N ILE A 137 5.09 -14.34 3.76
CA ILE A 137 6.03 -14.19 2.64
C ILE A 137 7.02 -15.35 2.67
N TYR A 138 7.11 -16.05 1.55
CA TYR A 138 8.02 -17.18 1.33
C TYR A 138 9.01 -16.83 0.21
N ARG A 139 10.32 -16.86 0.55
CA ARG A 139 11.42 -16.57 -0.37
C ARG A 139 12.47 -17.67 -0.27
#